data_564a26b3f9c91a4a761d23c22bf9243a
#
_entry.id   564a26b3f9c91a4a761d23c22bf9243a
#
_cell.length_a   1.000
_cell.length_b   1.000
_cell.length_c   1.000
_cell.angle_alpha   90.00
_cell.angle_beta   90.00
_cell.angle_gamma   90.00
#
_symmetry.space_group_name_H-M   'P 1'
#
loop_
_entity.id
_entity.type
_entity.pdbx_description
1 polymer ?
#
loop_
_entity_poly.entity_id
_entity_poly.type
_entity_poly.pdbx_seq_one_letter_code
_entity_poly.pdbx_strand_id
1 'polypeptide(L)'
;IANPGCYATGMQLGLYPLLPYLQDIEYDVPTAFGVSGYSGAGTTVSDKNDPARLADNLLAYKPTGHTHEKEVSHVLGHTIRFMPHVAAHFRGIHLTLSGKLNLNLTAYELYDLFKNFYQDMPLIQVQQQPSEIQQIKNKHKIIIGGFTCSESEPGHFVLNVCLNNLLKGAATQAIQNMNLACVNSHHTKLFEGIDYEQ
;
A
#
# COMPACT_ATOMS: atom_id res chain seq x y z
N ILE A 1 9.20 -8.87 16.19
CA ILE A 1 8.85 -8.21 14.93
C ILE A 1 7.34 -7.98 14.91
N ALA A 2 6.89 -6.72 14.75
CA ALA A 2 5.48 -6.39 14.60
C ALA A 2 5.01 -6.66 13.16
N ASN A 3 3.79 -7.17 12.99
CA ASN A 3 3.18 -7.33 11.68
C ASN A 3 2.40 -6.05 11.34
N PRO A 4 2.71 -5.35 10.24
CA PRO A 4 2.01 -4.12 9.88
C PRO A 4 0.54 -4.39 9.51
N GLY A 5 -0.32 -3.39 9.70
CA GLY A 5 -1.69 -3.44 9.21
C GLY A 5 -1.75 -3.45 7.68
N CYS A 6 -2.84 -3.98 7.12
CA CYS A 6 -2.95 -4.19 5.67
C CYS A 6 -2.83 -2.91 4.84
N TYR A 7 -3.48 -1.83 5.23
CA TYR A 7 -3.29 -0.53 4.59
C TYR A 7 -1.90 0.05 4.85
N ALA A 8 -1.37 -0.15 6.07
CA ALA A 8 -0.04 0.33 6.42
C ALA A 8 1.04 -0.32 5.55
N THR A 9 0.92 -1.62 5.25
CA THR A 9 1.80 -2.32 4.31
C THR A 9 1.82 -1.64 2.94
N GLY A 10 0.65 -1.33 2.38
CA GLY A 10 0.56 -0.68 1.08
C GLY A 10 1.10 0.74 1.06
N MET A 11 0.76 1.54 2.07
CA MET A 11 1.27 2.91 2.20
C MET A 11 2.78 2.96 2.39
N GLN A 12 3.34 2.11 3.26
CA GLN A 12 4.78 2.05 3.49
C GLN A 12 5.52 1.68 2.19
N LEU A 13 5.12 0.61 1.51
CA LEU A 13 5.78 0.18 0.28
C LEU A 13 5.60 1.18 -0.87
N GLY A 14 4.47 1.89 -0.92
CA GLY A 14 4.23 2.92 -1.92
C GLY A 14 4.96 4.25 -1.66
N LEU A 15 5.37 4.53 -0.42
CA LEU A 15 6.06 5.79 -0.07
C LEU A 15 7.55 5.60 0.25
N TYR A 16 7.98 4.41 0.64
CA TYR A 16 9.34 4.17 1.11
C TYR A 16 10.43 4.59 0.10
N PRO A 17 10.32 4.31 -1.23
CA PRO A 17 11.31 4.78 -2.20
C PRO A 17 11.39 6.30 -2.33
N LEU A 18 10.35 7.01 -1.92
CA LEU A 18 10.24 8.46 -2.03
C LEU A 18 10.76 9.23 -0.82
N LEU A 19 11.02 8.55 0.30
CA LEU A 19 11.43 9.20 1.56
C LEU A 19 12.57 10.22 1.41
N PRO A 20 13.65 9.95 0.63
CA PRO A 20 14.73 10.93 0.46
C PRO A 20 14.31 12.20 -0.29
N TYR A 21 13.17 12.17 -0.95
CA TYR A 21 12.68 13.22 -1.83
C TYR A 21 11.39 13.88 -1.34
N LEU A 22 10.76 13.35 -0.28
CA LEU A 22 9.60 13.99 0.32
C LEU A 22 10.00 15.33 0.93
N GLN A 23 9.19 16.33 0.68
CA GLN A 23 9.38 17.63 1.32
C GLN A 23 8.79 17.60 2.74
N ASP A 24 9.56 18.07 3.72
CA ASP A 24 9.06 18.41 5.05
C ASP A 24 8.35 19.77 5.00
N ILE A 25 7.23 19.84 4.27
CA ILE A 25 6.42 21.06 4.21
C ILE A 25 5.22 20.88 5.15
N GLU A 26 5.05 21.78 6.06
CA GLU A 26 3.98 21.78 7.08
C GLU A 26 2.56 21.61 6.50
N TYR A 27 2.37 21.96 5.22
CA TYR A 27 1.08 21.91 4.54
C TYR A 27 0.98 20.88 3.40
N ASP A 28 2.08 20.26 2.98
CA ASP A 28 2.11 19.35 1.81
C ASP A 28 2.38 17.89 2.22
N VAL A 29 1.55 17.42 3.13
CA VAL A 29 1.65 16.08 3.72
C VAL A 29 1.18 15.02 2.73
N PRO A 30 1.97 13.95 2.48
CA PRO A 30 1.54 12.85 1.65
C PRO A 30 0.19 12.29 2.09
N THR A 31 -0.68 12.06 1.12
CA THR A 31 -2.05 11.64 1.33
C THR A 31 -2.30 10.29 0.71
N ALA A 32 -3.01 9.43 1.43
CA ALA A 32 -3.44 8.12 0.98
C ALA A 32 -4.97 8.03 0.98
N PHE A 33 -5.57 7.82 -0.17
CA PHE A 33 -6.95 7.42 -0.31
C PHE A 33 -7.00 5.91 -0.49
N GLY A 34 -7.67 5.21 0.42
CA GLY A 34 -7.68 3.75 0.43
C GLY A 34 -9.09 3.16 0.36
N VAL A 35 -9.29 2.19 -0.53
CA VAL A 35 -10.52 1.41 -0.63
C VAL A 35 -10.19 -0.05 -0.36
N SER A 36 -10.85 -0.66 0.64
CA SER A 36 -10.70 -2.07 1.00
C SER A 36 -11.98 -2.84 0.70
N GLY A 37 -11.81 -4.10 0.35
CA GLY A 37 -12.89 -5.07 0.46
C GLY A 37 -13.33 -5.26 1.93
N TYR A 38 -14.57 -5.65 2.13
CA TYR A 38 -15.20 -5.74 3.46
C TYR A 38 -14.57 -6.79 4.39
N SER A 39 -13.84 -7.76 3.88
CA SER A 39 -13.07 -8.70 4.72
C SER A 39 -12.00 -8.00 5.58
N GLY A 40 -11.60 -6.78 5.23
CA GLY A 40 -10.66 -5.97 6.01
C GLY A 40 -11.26 -5.38 7.28
N ALA A 41 -12.59 -5.36 7.42
CA ALA A 41 -13.28 -4.86 8.61
C ALA A 41 -13.33 -5.87 9.77
N GLY A 42 -12.77 -7.08 9.59
CA GLY A 42 -12.80 -8.14 10.61
C GLY A 42 -14.09 -8.94 10.62
N THR A 43 -14.27 -9.77 11.64
CA THR A 43 -15.41 -10.70 11.78
C THR A 43 -16.55 -10.18 12.66
N THR A 44 -16.31 -9.12 13.43
CA THR A 44 -17.37 -8.48 14.23
C THR A 44 -18.34 -7.75 13.31
N VAL A 45 -19.63 -8.10 13.41
CA VAL A 45 -20.69 -7.52 12.57
C VAL A 45 -20.74 -5.99 12.73
N SER A 46 -20.69 -5.28 11.61
CA SER A 46 -20.75 -3.83 11.54
C SER A 46 -21.16 -3.38 10.13
N ASP A 47 -21.54 -2.13 9.95
CA ASP A 47 -21.85 -1.55 8.63
C ASP A 47 -20.71 -1.75 7.59
N LYS A 48 -19.47 -1.89 8.07
CA LYS A 48 -18.30 -2.03 7.21
C LYS A 48 -18.10 -3.44 6.64
N ASN A 49 -18.79 -4.43 7.15
CA ASN A 49 -18.74 -5.82 6.68
C ASN A 49 -20.12 -6.44 6.45
N ASP A 50 -21.15 -5.62 6.38
CA ASP A 50 -22.48 -6.03 5.96
C ASP A 50 -22.64 -5.91 4.43
N PRO A 51 -22.72 -7.03 3.67
CA PRO A 51 -22.86 -6.99 2.23
C PRO A 51 -24.11 -6.24 1.74
N ALA A 52 -25.20 -6.26 2.48
CA ALA A 52 -26.44 -5.55 2.13
C ALA A 52 -26.24 -4.03 2.25
N ARG A 53 -25.52 -3.59 3.28
CA ARG A 53 -25.18 -2.17 3.50
C ARG A 53 -24.18 -1.65 2.46
N LEU A 54 -23.31 -2.52 1.95
CA LEU A 54 -22.26 -2.18 0.98
C LEU A 54 -22.70 -2.34 -0.47
N ALA A 55 -23.86 -2.94 -0.76
CA ALA A 55 -24.36 -3.09 -2.12
C ALA A 55 -24.47 -1.72 -2.78
N ASP A 56 -23.83 -1.55 -3.95
CA ASP A 56 -23.78 -0.30 -4.71
C ASP A 56 -23.33 0.92 -3.88
N ASN A 57 -22.49 0.69 -2.86
CA ASN A 57 -22.11 1.70 -1.89
C ASN A 57 -20.59 1.72 -1.61
N LEU A 58 -20.11 2.89 -1.16
CA LEU A 58 -18.76 3.12 -0.67
C LEU A 58 -18.85 3.86 0.68
N LEU A 59 -18.35 3.26 1.74
CA LEU A 59 -18.40 3.84 3.07
C LEU A 59 -17.03 4.36 3.52
N ALA A 60 -16.94 5.67 3.78
CA ALA A 60 -15.81 6.25 4.50
C ALA A 60 -15.91 5.91 5.99
N TYR A 61 -14.78 5.61 6.63
CA TYR A 61 -14.75 5.39 8.06
C TYR A 61 -13.45 5.92 8.66
N LYS A 62 -13.54 6.53 9.85
CA LYS A 62 -12.41 7.07 10.60
C LYS A 62 -11.40 7.85 9.72
N PRO A 63 -11.84 8.91 9.04
CA PRO A 63 -11.03 9.65 8.04
C PRO A 63 -9.88 10.45 8.65
N THR A 64 -9.74 10.47 9.98
CA THR A 64 -8.65 11.09 10.72
C THR A 64 -8.24 10.22 11.91
N GLY A 65 -6.92 10.16 12.18
CA GLY A 65 -6.38 9.45 13.34
C GLY A 65 -6.58 7.93 13.29
N HIS A 66 -6.66 7.36 12.09
CA HIS A 66 -6.70 5.91 11.90
C HIS A 66 -5.41 5.27 12.42
N THR A 67 -5.52 4.04 12.99
CA THR A 67 -4.36 3.32 13.55
C THR A 67 -3.24 3.16 12.52
N HIS A 68 -3.59 2.79 11.27
CA HIS A 68 -2.61 2.64 10.18
C HIS A 68 -1.96 3.97 9.77
N GLU A 69 -2.66 5.12 9.90
CA GLU A 69 -2.08 6.45 9.70
C GLU A 69 -0.94 6.72 10.67
N LYS A 70 -1.20 6.45 11.96
CA LYS A 70 -0.20 6.61 13.02
C LYS A 70 0.97 5.63 12.85
N GLU A 71 0.68 4.39 12.49
CA GLU A 71 1.67 3.34 12.25
C GLU A 71 2.62 3.76 11.11
N VAL A 72 2.06 4.16 9.97
CA VAL A 72 2.87 4.57 8.81
C VAL A 72 3.67 5.82 9.10
N SER A 73 3.05 6.83 9.71
CA SER A 73 3.75 8.07 10.07
C SER A 73 4.93 7.82 11.01
N HIS A 74 4.76 6.91 11.98
CA HIS A 74 5.83 6.53 12.89
C HIS A 74 6.97 5.80 12.17
N VAL A 75 6.64 4.82 11.32
CA VAL A 75 7.66 3.99 10.63
C VAL A 75 8.45 4.79 9.61
N LEU A 76 7.77 5.65 8.83
CA LEU A 76 8.40 6.45 7.79
C LEU A 76 9.08 7.72 8.31
N GLY A 77 8.79 8.14 9.55
CA GLY A 77 9.28 9.40 10.11
C GLY A 77 8.64 10.65 9.49
N HIS A 78 7.56 10.49 8.72
CA HIS A 78 6.83 11.56 8.06
C HIS A 78 5.35 11.50 8.41
N THR A 79 4.70 12.64 8.60
CA THR A 79 3.25 12.68 8.75
C THR A 79 2.57 12.24 7.45
N ILE A 80 1.63 11.31 7.54
CA ILE A 80 0.83 10.84 6.42
C ILE A 80 -0.64 11.08 6.74
N ARG A 81 -1.44 11.55 5.80
CA ARG A 81 -2.90 11.62 5.92
C ARG A 81 -3.52 10.40 5.27
N PHE A 82 -4.47 9.77 5.95
CA PHE A 82 -5.09 8.56 5.44
C PHE A 82 -6.62 8.62 5.50
N MET A 83 -7.25 8.38 4.37
CA MET A 83 -8.71 8.37 4.20
C MET A 83 -9.18 6.96 3.80
N PRO A 84 -9.50 6.08 4.77
CA PRO A 84 -9.96 4.73 4.49
C PRO A 84 -11.44 4.67 4.09
N HIS A 85 -11.70 3.81 3.13
CA HIS A 85 -13.05 3.45 2.67
C HIS A 85 -13.18 1.93 2.60
N VAL A 86 -14.42 1.45 2.65
CA VAL A 86 -14.78 0.05 2.40
C VAL A 86 -15.84 -0.03 1.32
N ALA A 87 -15.70 -1.03 0.44
CA ALA A 87 -16.59 -1.27 -0.70
C ALA A 87 -17.10 -2.71 -0.70
N ALA A 88 -18.04 -3.00 -1.60
CA ALA A 88 -18.78 -4.26 -1.68
C ALA A 88 -17.96 -5.50 -2.08
N HIS A 89 -16.73 -5.33 -2.63
CA HIS A 89 -15.91 -6.49 -2.96
C HIS A 89 -15.36 -7.17 -1.69
N PHE A 90 -15.19 -8.49 -1.73
CA PHE A 90 -14.81 -9.24 -0.52
C PHE A 90 -13.40 -8.93 -0.05
N ARG A 91 -12.38 -8.97 -0.93
CA ARG A 91 -10.97 -8.81 -0.59
C ARG A 91 -10.23 -7.96 -1.61
N GLY A 92 -9.14 -7.37 -1.18
CA GLY A 92 -8.28 -6.49 -1.96
C GLY A 92 -8.32 -5.06 -1.43
N ILE A 93 -7.19 -4.40 -1.49
CA ILE A 93 -7.01 -2.99 -1.19
C ILE A 93 -6.52 -2.30 -2.43
N HIS A 94 -7.11 -1.15 -2.74
CA HIS A 94 -6.59 -0.18 -3.68
C HIS A 94 -6.25 1.10 -2.91
N LEU A 95 -5.01 1.57 -3.04
CA LEU A 95 -4.55 2.84 -2.52
C LEU A 95 -4.22 3.78 -3.68
N THR A 96 -4.63 5.02 -3.59
CA THR A 96 -4.09 6.14 -4.36
C THR A 96 -3.26 6.98 -3.41
N LEU A 97 -1.97 7.10 -3.71
CA LEU A 97 -1.01 7.88 -2.93
C LEU A 97 -0.66 9.13 -3.71
N SER A 98 -0.64 10.27 -3.03
CA SER A 98 -0.31 11.57 -3.61
C SER A 98 0.55 12.36 -2.63
N GLY A 99 1.43 13.19 -3.16
CA GLY A 99 2.30 14.07 -2.36
C GLY A 99 3.21 14.89 -3.23
N LYS A 100 4.17 15.56 -2.60
CA LYS A 100 5.12 16.43 -3.28
C LYS A 100 6.55 16.05 -2.96
N LEU A 101 7.37 16.01 -4.00
CA LEU A 101 8.81 15.77 -3.94
C LEU A 101 9.58 17.08 -4.05
N ASN A 102 10.77 17.10 -3.48
CA ASN A 102 11.71 18.23 -3.61
C ASN A 102 12.45 18.29 -4.97
N LEU A 103 12.04 17.41 -5.90
CA LEU A 103 12.57 17.34 -7.25
C LEU A 103 11.44 17.11 -8.26
N ASN A 104 11.67 17.52 -9.49
CA ASN A 104 10.72 17.32 -10.58
C ASN A 104 11.10 16.04 -11.32
N LEU A 105 10.18 15.08 -11.32
CA LEU A 105 10.30 13.84 -12.09
C LEU A 105 9.20 13.80 -13.15
N THR A 106 9.51 13.17 -14.26
CA THR A 106 8.50 12.66 -15.20
C THR A 106 7.88 11.39 -14.63
N ALA A 107 6.71 11.02 -15.13
CA ALA A 107 6.06 9.75 -14.77
C ALA A 107 6.95 8.52 -15.03
N TYR A 108 7.75 8.58 -16.10
CA TYR A 108 8.69 7.50 -16.45
C TYR A 108 9.87 7.41 -15.46
N GLU A 109 10.47 8.53 -15.07
CA GLU A 109 11.56 8.57 -14.09
C GLU A 109 11.06 8.09 -12.71
N LEU A 110 9.84 8.47 -12.33
CA LEU A 110 9.21 7.97 -11.11
C LEU A 110 8.98 6.45 -11.16
N TYR A 111 8.48 5.93 -12.29
CA TYR A 111 8.36 4.48 -12.51
C TYR A 111 9.72 3.78 -12.42
N ASP A 112 10.75 4.32 -13.09
CA ASP A 112 12.09 3.72 -13.12
C ASP A 112 12.75 3.70 -11.74
N LEU A 113 12.54 4.74 -10.94
CA LEU A 113 12.96 4.80 -9.55
C LEU A 113 12.39 3.63 -8.74
N PHE A 114 11.08 3.38 -8.83
CA PHE A 114 10.43 2.27 -8.14
C PHE A 114 10.88 0.91 -8.66
N LYS A 115 10.99 0.76 -9.97
CA LYS A 115 11.44 -0.47 -10.62
C LYS A 115 12.84 -0.87 -10.16
N ASN A 116 13.79 0.08 -10.14
CA ASN A 116 15.14 -0.15 -9.68
C ASN A 116 15.20 -0.42 -8.17
N PHE A 117 14.40 0.28 -7.38
CA PHE A 117 14.35 0.09 -5.94
C PHE A 117 13.86 -1.31 -5.53
N TYR A 118 12.85 -1.84 -6.23
CA TYR A 118 12.22 -3.12 -5.90
C TYR A 118 12.65 -4.28 -6.81
N GLN A 119 13.68 -4.14 -7.64
CA GLN A 119 14.09 -5.16 -8.63
C GLN A 119 14.34 -6.54 -8.04
N ASP A 120 14.85 -6.63 -6.81
CA ASP A 120 15.21 -7.87 -6.13
C ASP A 120 14.13 -8.35 -5.14
N MET A 121 12.92 -7.76 -5.19
CA MET A 121 11.82 -8.07 -4.28
C MET A 121 10.69 -8.81 -4.99
N PRO A 122 10.68 -10.16 -5.02
CA PRO A 122 9.76 -10.95 -5.85
C PRO A 122 8.27 -10.77 -5.51
N LEU A 123 7.95 -10.34 -4.29
CA LEU A 123 6.56 -10.04 -3.88
C LEU A 123 6.12 -8.60 -4.20
N ILE A 124 6.98 -7.80 -4.84
CA ILE A 124 6.65 -6.42 -5.25
C ILE A 124 6.77 -6.31 -6.76
N GLN A 125 5.63 -6.16 -7.43
CA GLN A 125 5.56 -5.92 -8.86
C GLN A 125 5.39 -4.44 -9.12
N VAL A 126 6.26 -3.86 -9.96
CA VAL A 126 6.17 -2.47 -10.43
C VAL A 126 5.77 -2.47 -11.89
N GLN A 127 4.75 -1.67 -12.26
CA GLN A 127 4.24 -1.56 -13.63
C GLN A 127 3.90 -0.11 -13.97
N GLN A 128 3.89 0.26 -15.24
CA GLN A 128 3.53 1.61 -15.67
C GLN A 128 2.02 1.87 -15.55
N GLN A 129 1.22 0.87 -15.91
CA GLN A 129 -0.22 0.95 -15.88
C GLN A 129 -0.76 1.06 -14.45
N PRO A 130 -1.92 1.69 -14.21
CA PRO A 130 -2.58 1.66 -12.93
C PRO A 130 -2.78 0.22 -12.43
N SER A 131 -2.62 0.02 -11.12
CA SER A 131 -2.86 -1.28 -10.50
C SER A 131 -4.35 -1.51 -10.27
N GLU A 132 -4.80 -2.75 -10.40
CA GLU A 132 -6.21 -3.14 -10.26
C GLU A 132 -6.38 -4.24 -9.20
N ILE A 133 -7.50 -4.21 -8.48
CA ILE A 133 -7.82 -5.21 -7.45
C ILE A 133 -7.87 -6.63 -8.02
N GLN A 134 -8.34 -6.81 -9.26
CA GLN A 134 -8.39 -8.12 -9.89
C GLN A 134 -7.02 -8.74 -10.10
N GLN A 135 -5.98 -7.92 -10.34
CA GLN A 135 -4.62 -8.39 -10.56
C GLN A 135 -3.99 -9.04 -9.31
N ILE A 136 -4.47 -8.65 -8.11
CA ILE A 136 -3.95 -9.16 -6.82
C ILE A 136 -4.89 -10.17 -6.15
N LYS A 137 -5.99 -10.51 -6.78
CA LYS A 137 -6.94 -11.49 -6.23
C LYS A 137 -6.25 -12.84 -6.03
N ASN A 138 -6.26 -13.33 -4.78
CA ASN A 138 -5.60 -14.57 -4.34
C ASN A 138 -4.08 -14.61 -4.57
N LYS A 139 -3.42 -13.45 -4.74
CA LYS A 139 -1.97 -13.38 -4.92
C LYS A 139 -1.27 -12.87 -3.67
N HIS A 140 -0.06 -13.37 -3.45
CA HIS A 140 0.81 -12.98 -2.34
C HIS A 140 1.57 -11.67 -2.61
N LYS A 141 1.54 -11.15 -3.83
CA LYS A 141 2.25 -9.95 -4.23
C LYS A 141 1.45 -8.66 -4.04
N ILE A 142 2.18 -7.57 -4.03
CA ILE A 142 1.69 -6.20 -4.14
C ILE A 142 2.03 -5.67 -5.54
N ILE A 143 1.17 -4.85 -6.11
CA ILE A 143 1.41 -4.18 -7.38
C ILE A 143 1.41 -2.68 -7.14
N ILE A 144 2.47 -2.02 -7.60
CA ILE A 144 2.64 -0.55 -7.57
C ILE A 144 2.66 -0.08 -9.02
N GLY A 145 1.80 0.89 -9.35
CA GLY A 145 1.68 1.38 -10.73
C GLY A 145 0.94 2.70 -10.84
N GLY A 146 0.58 3.10 -12.08
CA GLY A 146 -0.18 4.32 -12.33
C GLY A 146 0.58 5.59 -11.97
N PHE A 147 1.90 5.58 -12.18
CA PHE A 147 2.76 6.71 -11.89
C PHE A 147 2.40 7.92 -12.74
N THR A 148 2.14 9.03 -12.09
CA THR A 148 1.78 10.30 -12.72
C THR A 148 2.51 11.44 -12.00
N CYS A 149 3.03 12.39 -12.75
CA CYS A 149 3.60 13.64 -12.24
C CYS A 149 2.86 14.81 -12.88
N SER A 150 2.59 15.85 -12.11
CA SER A 150 1.88 17.02 -12.58
C SER A 150 2.80 17.93 -13.39
N GLU A 151 2.34 18.37 -14.57
CA GLU A 151 3.04 19.37 -15.37
C GLU A 151 2.84 20.80 -14.82
N SER A 152 1.70 21.05 -14.17
CA SER A 152 1.34 22.37 -13.64
C SER A 152 1.79 22.59 -12.20
N GLU A 153 2.06 21.51 -11.46
CA GLU A 153 2.54 21.55 -10.07
C GLU A 153 3.84 20.76 -9.94
N PRO A 154 5.00 21.42 -10.10
CA PRO A 154 6.30 20.76 -10.02
C PRO A 154 6.48 19.95 -8.74
N GLY A 155 6.95 18.71 -8.89
CA GLY A 155 7.17 17.77 -7.79
C GLY A 155 5.92 17.00 -7.33
N HIS A 156 4.71 17.40 -7.71
CA HIS A 156 3.49 16.68 -7.34
C HIS A 156 3.40 15.34 -8.09
N PHE A 157 3.21 14.27 -7.31
CA PHE A 157 3.08 12.90 -7.83
C PHE A 157 1.79 12.24 -7.39
N VAL A 158 1.33 11.27 -8.20
CA VAL A 158 0.29 10.30 -7.84
C VAL A 158 0.74 8.92 -8.28
N LEU A 159 0.46 7.90 -7.47
CA LEU A 159 0.64 6.50 -7.84
C LEU A 159 -0.44 5.62 -7.18
N ASN A 160 -0.59 4.40 -7.69
CA ASN A 160 -1.53 3.43 -7.15
C ASN A 160 -0.81 2.21 -6.56
N VAL A 161 -1.38 1.66 -5.50
CA VAL A 161 -0.90 0.43 -4.86
C VAL A 161 -2.06 -0.51 -4.65
N CYS A 162 -1.93 -1.76 -5.14
CA CYS A 162 -2.92 -2.82 -4.89
C CYS A 162 -2.29 -4.01 -4.19
N LEU A 163 -2.98 -4.55 -3.18
CA LEU A 163 -2.58 -5.77 -2.48
C LEU A 163 -3.80 -6.53 -1.95
N ASN A 164 -3.64 -7.84 -1.76
CA ASN A 164 -4.65 -8.63 -1.08
C ASN A 164 -4.52 -8.42 0.43
N ASN A 165 -5.56 -7.85 1.06
CA ASN A 165 -5.57 -7.52 2.49
C ASN A 165 -5.43 -8.72 3.42
N LEU A 166 -5.86 -9.92 3.00
CA LEU A 166 -5.76 -11.16 3.78
C LEU A 166 -4.43 -11.88 3.56
N LEU A 167 -3.78 -11.68 2.41
CA LEU A 167 -2.50 -12.31 2.05
C LEU A 167 -1.34 -11.34 2.34
N LYS A 168 -0.88 -10.57 1.35
CA LYS A 168 0.26 -9.64 1.55
C LYS A 168 0.00 -8.61 2.64
N GLY A 169 -1.25 -8.21 2.84
CA GLY A 169 -1.65 -7.32 3.93
C GLY A 169 -1.73 -7.97 5.32
N ALA A 170 -1.63 -9.31 5.43
CA ALA A 170 -1.74 -10.03 6.70
C ALA A 170 -0.88 -11.31 6.73
N ALA A 171 -1.41 -12.44 6.21
CA ALA A 171 -0.80 -13.75 6.38
C ALA A 171 0.59 -13.87 5.73
N THR A 172 0.73 -13.43 4.49
CA THR A 172 2.03 -13.44 3.78
C THR A 172 3.07 -12.60 4.51
N GLN A 173 2.68 -11.42 4.98
CA GLN A 173 3.59 -10.55 5.74
C GLN A 173 4.00 -11.20 7.07
N ALA A 174 3.08 -11.91 7.74
CA ALA A 174 3.39 -12.63 8.96
C ALA A 174 4.39 -13.77 8.71
N ILE A 175 4.24 -14.53 7.60
CA ILE A 175 5.19 -15.57 7.21
C ILE A 175 6.57 -14.96 6.93
N GLN A 176 6.64 -13.85 6.19
CA GLN A 176 7.90 -13.15 5.93
C GLN A 176 8.57 -12.69 7.25
N ASN A 177 7.80 -12.12 8.17
CA ASN A 177 8.31 -11.70 9.48
C ASN A 177 8.79 -12.91 10.31
N MET A 178 8.08 -14.02 10.27
CA MET A 178 8.48 -15.27 10.92
C MET A 178 9.79 -15.80 10.32
N ASN A 179 9.90 -15.87 9.00
CA ASN A 179 11.11 -16.32 8.32
C ASN A 179 12.29 -15.42 8.66
N LEU A 180 12.08 -14.09 8.69
CA LEU A 180 13.12 -13.15 9.11
C LEU A 180 13.56 -13.34 10.57
N ALA A 181 12.63 -13.66 11.47
CA ALA A 181 12.92 -13.87 12.89
C ALA A 181 13.60 -15.21 13.16
N CYS A 182 13.24 -16.27 12.43
CA CYS A 182 13.71 -17.63 12.66
C CYS A 182 14.98 -17.98 11.90
N VAL A 183 15.33 -17.22 10.85
CA VAL A 183 16.44 -17.54 9.96
C VAL A 183 17.49 -16.44 10.01
N ASN A 184 18.64 -16.75 10.62
CA ASN A 184 19.81 -15.88 10.52
C ASN A 184 20.31 -15.81 9.06
N SER A 185 20.12 -14.66 8.41
CA SER A 185 20.95 -14.09 7.35
C SER A 185 20.90 -14.61 5.89
N HIS A 186 19.89 -15.35 5.41
CA HIS A 186 19.81 -15.63 3.97
C HIS A 186 18.49 -15.15 3.34
N HIS A 187 18.56 -14.21 2.41
CA HIS A 187 17.43 -13.64 1.67
C HIS A 187 16.51 -14.69 1.01
N THR A 188 17.06 -15.83 0.59
CA THR A 188 16.31 -16.92 -0.04
C THR A 188 15.26 -17.55 0.87
N LYS A 189 15.44 -17.53 2.18
CA LYS A 189 14.50 -18.10 3.15
C LYS A 189 13.34 -17.16 3.52
N LEU A 190 13.43 -15.88 3.17
CA LEU A 190 12.37 -14.91 3.44
C LEU A 190 11.05 -15.26 2.74
N PHE A 191 11.11 -16.01 1.66
CA PHE A 191 9.97 -16.41 0.83
C PHE A 191 9.58 -17.88 1.00
N GLU A 192 10.23 -18.63 1.90
CA GLU A 192 9.92 -20.03 2.16
C GLU A 192 8.46 -20.19 2.61
N GLY A 193 7.73 -21.13 1.98
CA GLY A 193 6.31 -21.37 2.22
C GLY A 193 5.36 -20.35 1.55
N ILE A 194 5.89 -19.45 0.73
CA ILE A 194 5.09 -18.49 -0.06
C ILE A 194 5.22 -18.84 -1.54
N ASP A 195 4.09 -19.15 -2.18
CA ASP A 195 4.02 -19.32 -3.64
C ASP A 195 3.89 -17.92 -4.27
N TYR A 196 4.99 -17.39 -4.77
CA TYR A 196 5.06 -16.06 -5.38
C TYR A 196 5.03 -16.06 -6.91
N GLU A 197 4.97 -17.25 -7.53
CA GLU A 197 4.84 -17.41 -8.99
C GLU A 197 3.37 -17.34 -9.46
N GLN A 198 2.41 -17.47 -8.54
CA GLN A 198 0.97 -17.40 -8.84
C GLN A 198 0.44 -15.98 -8.97
#